data_7dd523a3d980e5a1c2b5ef93af5d01ca
#
_entry.id   7dd523a3d980e5a1c2b5ef93af5d01ca
#
_cell.length_a   1.000
_cell.length_b   1.000
_cell.length_c   1.000
_cell.angle_alpha   90.00
_cell.angle_beta   90.00
_cell.angle_gamma   90.00
#
_symmetry.space_group_name_H-M   'P 1'
#
loop_
_entity.id
_entity.type
_entity.pdbx_description
1 polymer ?
#
loop_
_entity_poly.entity_id
_entity_poly.type
_entity_poly.pdbx_seq_one_letter_code
_entity_poly.pdbx_strand_id
1 'polypeptide(L)'
;PVKNGCPEVTDIKPIKDFLWQLIFTAMRYDKTIFYWTCHELAIVRSLEDQKLTEAFEAVSENIKPIARKAINRRRLAIPEDSAKGLNNYLAALAPKCTPVGALKMGAAEGCRRLDKYSTKNKRWSKWTDHQKDTARSLVTYNREDCFALYQLAKRVLRSTYRTRGAA
;
A
#
# COMPACT_ATOMS: atom_id res chain seq x y z
N PRO A 1 5.71 -21.71 6.24
CA PRO A 1 4.78 -21.95 7.31
C PRO A 1 4.94 -20.87 8.36
N VAL A 2 3.91 -20.02 8.51
CA VAL A 2 3.90 -18.93 9.50
C VAL A 2 3.65 -19.56 10.86
N LYS A 3 4.70 -19.83 11.61
CA LYS A 3 4.58 -20.12 13.04
C LYS A 3 4.45 -18.79 13.79
N ASN A 4 3.33 -18.59 14.45
CA ASN A 4 3.02 -17.46 15.33
C ASN A 4 2.91 -16.06 14.65
N GLY A 5 2.52 -15.96 13.39
CA GLY A 5 2.10 -14.69 12.77
C GLY A 5 3.21 -13.64 12.53
N CYS A 6 4.48 -13.99 12.72
CA CYS A 6 5.60 -13.11 12.41
C CYS A 6 6.48 -13.72 11.31
N PRO A 7 6.79 -12.98 10.23
CA PRO A 7 7.83 -13.39 9.29
C PRO A 7 9.18 -13.42 10.02
N GLU A 8 9.93 -14.51 9.89
CA GLU A 8 11.34 -14.51 10.31
C GLU A 8 12.11 -13.51 9.45
N VAL A 9 12.74 -12.53 10.09
CA VAL A 9 13.52 -11.45 9.42
C VAL A 9 14.74 -12.00 8.65
N THR A 10 15.07 -13.28 8.83
CA THR A 10 16.19 -13.98 8.18
C THR A 10 15.94 -14.35 6.71
N ASP A 11 14.67 -14.33 6.25
CA ASP A 11 14.27 -14.72 4.89
C ASP A 11 13.69 -13.54 4.08
N ILE A 12 14.17 -12.32 4.29
CA ILE A 12 13.83 -11.21 3.40
C ILE A 12 14.54 -11.48 2.07
N LYS A 13 13.83 -12.07 1.12
CA LYS A 13 14.25 -12.08 -0.29
C LYS A 13 14.54 -10.65 -0.72
N PRO A 14 15.55 -10.41 -1.56
CA PRO A 14 15.79 -9.10 -2.12
C PRO A 14 14.48 -8.48 -2.62
N ILE A 15 14.27 -7.22 -2.35
CA ILE A 15 13.03 -6.51 -2.73
C ILE A 15 12.72 -6.66 -4.23
N LYS A 16 13.76 -6.80 -5.07
CA LYS A 16 13.61 -7.07 -6.51
C LYS A 16 12.90 -8.40 -6.77
N ASP A 17 13.28 -9.48 -6.06
CA ASP A 17 12.66 -10.80 -6.22
C ASP A 17 11.19 -10.76 -5.80
N PHE A 18 10.90 -10.08 -4.71
CA PHE A 18 9.52 -9.87 -4.26
C PHE A 18 8.69 -9.12 -5.31
N LEU A 19 9.23 -8.03 -5.86
CA LEU A 19 8.53 -7.24 -6.88
C LEU A 19 8.32 -8.04 -8.16
N TRP A 20 9.29 -8.83 -8.61
CA TRP A 20 9.11 -9.74 -9.74
C TRP A 20 8.01 -10.77 -9.49
N GLN A 21 7.97 -11.38 -8.30
CA GLN A 21 6.88 -12.31 -7.93
C GLN A 21 5.51 -11.62 -7.96
N LEU A 22 5.42 -10.38 -7.47
CA LEU A 22 4.20 -9.59 -7.50
C LEU A 22 3.75 -9.28 -8.93
N ILE A 23 4.69 -8.85 -9.80
CA ILE A 23 4.44 -8.57 -11.21
C ILE A 23 3.97 -9.83 -11.95
N PHE A 24 4.70 -10.95 -11.82
CA PHE A 24 4.32 -12.21 -12.46
C PHE A 24 2.95 -12.71 -11.96
N THR A 25 2.66 -12.52 -10.69
CA THR A 25 1.34 -12.85 -10.15
C THR A 25 0.25 -11.99 -10.78
N ALA A 26 0.48 -10.69 -10.90
CA ALA A 26 -0.46 -9.77 -11.54
C ALA A 26 -0.70 -10.16 -13.01
N MET A 27 0.37 -10.40 -13.76
CA MET A 27 0.28 -10.84 -15.17
C MET A 27 -0.45 -12.17 -15.32
N ARG A 28 -0.09 -13.18 -14.50
CA ARG A 28 -0.69 -14.53 -14.56
C ARG A 28 -2.20 -14.52 -14.32
N TYR A 29 -2.67 -13.65 -13.45
CA TYR A 29 -4.09 -13.61 -13.07
C TYR A 29 -4.84 -12.44 -13.70
N ASP A 30 -4.24 -11.75 -14.65
CA ASP A 30 -4.81 -10.55 -15.29
C ASP A 30 -5.30 -9.54 -14.24
N LYS A 31 -4.40 -9.16 -13.34
CA LYS A 31 -4.68 -8.22 -12.25
C LYS A 31 -3.82 -6.97 -12.37
N THR A 32 -4.39 -5.85 -11.96
CA THR A 32 -3.69 -4.56 -11.87
C THR A 32 -3.21 -4.33 -10.43
N ILE A 33 -1.97 -3.92 -10.29
CA ILE A 33 -1.41 -3.47 -9.02
C ILE A 33 -1.78 -2.00 -8.84
N PHE A 34 -2.63 -1.69 -7.87
CA PHE A 34 -2.96 -0.29 -7.58
C PHE A 34 -2.02 0.29 -6.51
N TYR A 35 -1.60 1.52 -6.74
CA TYR A 35 -0.86 2.30 -5.76
C TYR A 35 -1.48 3.69 -5.57
N TRP A 36 -1.17 4.34 -4.42
CA TRP A 36 -1.82 5.60 -4.03
C TRP A 36 -1.03 6.84 -4.37
N THR A 37 0.29 6.79 -4.19
CA THR A 37 1.18 7.93 -4.38
C THR A 37 2.24 7.62 -5.43
N CYS A 38 3.01 8.63 -5.82
CA CYS A 38 4.20 8.41 -6.67
C CYS A 38 5.39 7.79 -5.90
N HIS A 39 5.28 7.64 -4.57
CA HIS A 39 6.37 7.07 -3.76
C HIS A 39 6.61 5.61 -4.09
N GLU A 40 5.57 4.83 -4.32
CA GLU A 40 5.68 3.41 -4.66
C GLU A 40 6.48 3.23 -5.96
N LEU A 41 6.14 4.01 -6.99
CA LEU A 41 6.88 3.98 -8.25
C LEU A 41 8.31 4.54 -8.09
N ALA A 42 8.50 5.57 -7.26
CA ALA A 42 9.82 6.11 -6.98
C ALA A 42 10.73 5.07 -6.30
N ILE A 43 10.19 4.25 -5.39
CA ILE A 43 10.92 3.14 -4.77
C ILE A 43 11.35 2.12 -5.84
N VAL A 44 10.44 1.72 -6.74
CA VAL A 44 10.79 0.76 -7.81
C VAL A 44 11.90 1.33 -8.71
N ARG A 45 11.80 2.59 -9.11
CA ARG A 45 12.82 3.29 -9.92
C ARG A 45 14.17 3.41 -9.21
N SER A 46 14.17 3.60 -7.89
CA SER A 46 15.41 3.70 -7.09
C SER A 46 16.20 2.39 -7.00
N LEU A 47 15.61 1.27 -7.44
CA LEU A 47 16.32 -0.02 -7.53
C LEU A 47 17.23 -0.13 -8.75
N GLU A 48 17.24 0.89 -9.63
CA GLU A 48 18.09 0.97 -10.83
C GLU A 48 18.00 -0.27 -11.74
N ASP A 49 16.77 -0.80 -11.87
CA ASP A 49 16.47 -1.95 -12.71
C ASP A 49 15.38 -1.54 -13.70
N GLN A 50 15.80 -1.20 -14.92
CA GLN A 50 14.91 -0.70 -15.96
C GLN A 50 13.84 -1.72 -16.34
N LYS A 51 14.21 -3.00 -16.50
CA LYS A 51 13.27 -4.07 -16.86
C LYS A 51 12.19 -4.26 -15.79
N LEU A 52 12.60 -4.23 -14.52
CA LEU A 52 11.69 -4.31 -13.39
C LEU A 52 10.72 -3.10 -13.38
N THR A 53 11.25 -1.90 -13.64
CA THR A 53 10.46 -0.67 -13.66
C THR A 53 9.41 -0.71 -14.78
N GLU A 54 9.81 -1.04 -16.00
CA GLU A 54 8.92 -1.16 -17.16
C GLU A 54 7.84 -2.23 -16.93
N ALA A 55 8.23 -3.39 -16.40
CA ALA A 55 7.29 -4.46 -16.08
C ALA A 55 6.30 -4.07 -14.98
N PHE A 56 6.76 -3.35 -13.94
CA PHE A 56 5.89 -2.83 -12.90
C PHE A 56 4.91 -1.78 -13.45
N GLU A 57 5.39 -0.83 -14.26
CA GLU A 57 4.55 0.20 -14.86
C GLU A 57 3.48 -0.40 -15.80
N ALA A 58 3.82 -1.48 -16.51
CA ALA A 58 2.88 -2.16 -17.41
C ALA A 58 1.70 -2.81 -16.69
N VAL A 59 1.87 -3.24 -15.43
CA VAL A 59 0.82 -3.94 -14.65
C VAL A 59 0.27 -3.12 -13.49
N SER A 60 0.73 -1.87 -13.33
CA SER A 60 0.33 -1.04 -12.19
C SER A 60 -0.35 0.26 -12.61
N GLU A 61 -1.17 0.80 -11.71
CA GLU A 61 -1.91 2.04 -11.95
C GLU A 61 -2.05 2.88 -10.68
N ASN A 62 -1.83 4.20 -10.81
CA ASN A 62 -2.11 5.13 -9.73
C ASN A 62 -3.62 5.39 -9.64
N ILE A 63 -4.24 4.90 -8.58
CA ILE A 63 -5.69 5.02 -8.41
C ILE A 63 -6.14 6.42 -7.95
N LYS A 64 -5.23 7.26 -7.40
CA LYS A 64 -5.59 8.58 -6.86
C LYS A 64 -6.18 9.54 -7.89
N PRO A 65 -5.65 9.68 -9.12
CA PRO A 65 -6.28 10.50 -10.15
C PRO A 65 -7.68 10.02 -10.52
N ILE A 66 -7.91 8.71 -10.56
CA ILE A 66 -9.22 8.12 -10.86
C ILE A 66 -10.20 8.42 -9.72
N ALA A 67 -9.77 8.25 -8.48
CA ALA A 67 -10.57 8.58 -7.30
C ALA A 67 -10.92 10.07 -7.26
N ARG A 68 -9.98 10.96 -7.60
CA ARG A 68 -10.23 12.41 -7.69
C ARG A 68 -11.29 12.74 -8.76
N LYS A 69 -11.19 12.13 -9.93
CA LYS A 69 -12.23 12.29 -10.98
C LYS A 69 -13.60 11.82 -10.50
N ALA A 70 -13.66 10.71 -9.75
CA ALA A 70 -14.91 10.19 -9.20
C ALA A 70 -15.52 11.14 -8.16
N ILE A 71 -14.74 11.75 -7.30
CA ILE A 71 -15.16 12.76 -6.32
C ILE A 71 -15.71 13.99 -7.05
N ASN A 72 -14.97 14.55 -7.99
CA ASN A 72 -15.39 15.73 -8.75
C ASN A 72 -16.70 15.48 -9.50
N ARG A 73 -16.82 14.32 -10.15
CA ARG A 73 -18.04 13.93 -10.89
C ARG A 73 -19.26 13.83 -9.97
N ARG A 74 -19.06 13.35 -8.76
CA ARG A 74 -20.15 13.20 -7.76
C ARG A 74 -20.36 14.45 -6.91
N ARG A 75 -19.58 15.50 -7.11
CA ARG A 75 -19.60 16.74 -6.32
C ARG A 75 -19.47 16.48 -4.81
N LEU A 76 -18.64 15.51 -4.44
CA LEU A 76 -18.38 15.19 -3.04
C LEU A 76 -17.34 16.15 -2.47
N ALA A 77 -17.58 16.64 -1.25
CA ALA A 77 -16.61 17.43 -0.53
C ALA A 77 -15.51 16.53 0.07
N ILE A 78 -14.26 16.94 -0.08
CA ILE A 78 -13.14 16.43 0.72
C ILE A 78 -12.75 17.56 1.68
N PRO A 79 -12.61 17.31 2.98
CA PRO A 79 -12.13 18.31 3.92
C PRO A 79 -10.77 18.87 3.45
N GLU A 80 -10.62 20.19 3.36
CA GLU A 80 -9.46 20.87 2.77
C GLU A 80 -8.15 20.52 3.48
N ASP A 81 -8.16 20.43 4.80
CA ASP A 81 -6.97 20.12 5.63
C ASP A 81 -6.43 18.70 5.42
N SER A 82 -7.18 17.88 4.75
CA SER A 82 -6.90 16.45 4.64
C SER A 82 -6.93 15.93 3.20
N ALA A 83 -6.99 16.83 2.20
CA ALA A 83 -7.22 16.51 0.79
C ALA A 83 -6.20 15.55 0.12
N LYS A 84 -5.13 15.16 0.81
CA LYS A 84 -4.05 14.33 0.23
C LYS A 84 -4.08 12.88 0.68
N GLY A 85 -4.72 12.56 1.81
CA GLY A 85 -4.67 11.25 2.43
C GLY A 85 -5.67 10.24 1.86
N LEU A 86 -5.30 8.96 1.81
CA LEU A 86 -6.15 7.84 1.38
C LEU A 86 -7.46 7.79 2.17
N ASN A 87 -7.41 8.00 3.50
CA ASN A 87 -8.56 7.95 4.38
C ASN A 87 -9.66 8.95 4.02
N ASN A 88 -9.30 10.12 3.51
CA ASN A 88 -10.28 11.14 3.13
C ASN A 88 -11.05 10.78 1.86
N TYR A 89 -10.33 10.19 0.89
CA TYR A 89 -10.97 9.65 -0.30
C TYR A 89 -11.84 8.44 0.03
N LEU A 90 -11.40 7.61 0.98
CA LEU A 90 -12.17 6.46 1.46
C LEU A 90 -13.45 6.93 2.13
N ALA A 91 -13.38 7.92 3.05
CA ALA A 91 -14.53 8.49 3.71
C ALA A 91 -15.53 9.11 2.74
N ALA A 92 -15.05 9.83 1.71
CA ALA A 92 -15.91 10.45 0.70
C ALA A 92 -16.56 9.43 -0.26
N LEU A 93 -15.81 8.43 -0.72
CA LEU A 93 -16.25 7.50 -1.76
C LEU A 93 -16.81 6.18 -1.21
N ALA A 94 -16.40 5.78 -0.03
CA ALA A 94 -16.76 4.52 0.62
C ALA A 94 -16.97 4.70 2.14
N PRO A 95 -17.93 5.52 2.59
CA PRO A 95 -18.11 5.92 4.01
C PRO A 95 -18.42 4.74 4.94
N LYS A 96 -18.79 3.58 4.40
CA LYS A 96 -19.01 2.35 5.18
C LYS A 96 -17.73 1.56 5.44
N CYS A 97 -16.60 1.98 4.86
CA CYS A 97 -15.32 1.34 5.09
C CYS A 97 -14.64 1.92 6.32
N THR A 98 -14.07 1.04 7.14
CA THR A 98 -13.30 1.47 8.30
C THR A 98 -12.06 2.22 7.83
N PRO A 99 -11.79 3.44 8.32
CA PRO A 99 -10.57 4.14 8.01
C PRO A 99 -9.37 3.40 8.59
N VAL A 100 -8.22 3.55 7.95
CA VAL A 100 -6.95 3.02 8.45
C VAL A 100 -6.62 3.65 9.79
N GLY A 101 -6.28 2.84 10.75
CA GLY A 101 -5.85 3.30 12.07
C GLY A 101 -4.60 4.18 11.97
N ALA A 102 -4.53 5.22 12.79
CA ALA A 102 -3.35 6.06 12.84
C ALA A 102 -2.21 5.34 13.60
N LEU A 103 -1.05 5.22 12.97
CA LEU A 103 0.17 4.87 13.68
C LEU A 103 0.55 6.01 14.63
N LYS A 104 0.63 5.73 15.94
CA LYS A 104 0.98 6.73 16.96
C LYS A 104 2.29 7.48 16.65
N MET A 105 3.23 6.84 15.98
CA MET A 105 4.56 7.40 15.68
C MET A 105 4.74 7.84 14.22
N GLY A 106 3.77 7.61 13.34
CA GLY A 106 3.94 7.76 11.90
C GLY A 106 4.82 6.67 11.25
N ALA A 107 4.52 6.32 9.98
CA ALA A 107 5.17 5.21 9.28
C ALA A 107 6.68 5.43 9.09
N ALA A 108 7.09 6.64 8.68
CA ALA A 108 8.51 6.96 8.45
C ALA A 108 9.37 6.83 9.71
N GLU A 109 8.86 7.26 10.87
CA GLU A 109 9.56 7.10 12.14
C GLU A 109 9.61 5.64 12.56
N GLY A 110 8.52 4.90 12.36
CA GLY A 110 8.49 3.47 12.59
C GLY A 110 9.55 2.71 11.76
N CYS A 111 9.67 3.01 10.47
CA CYS A 111 10.68 2.43 9.59
C CYS A 111 12.10 2.77 10.04
N ARG A 112 12.38 4.03 10.41
CA ARG A 112 13.70 4.43 10.95
C ARG A 112 14.07 3.69 12.23
N ARG A 113 13.10 3.45 13.11
CA ARG A 113 13.30 2.66 14.32
C ARG A 113 13.61 1.19 14.01
N LEU A 114 12.87 0.60 13.07
CA LEU A 114 13.12 -0.79 12.66
C LEU A 114 14.50 -0.96 12.04
N ASP A 115 14.92 -0.03 11.20
CA ASP A 115 16.27 -0.03 10.61
C ASP A 115 17.33 0.01 11.72
N LYS A 116 17.20 0.92 12.67
CA LYS A 116 18.10 0.99 13.85
C LYS A 116 18.08 -0.30 14.68
N TYR A 117 16.93 -0.95 14.85
CA TYR A 117 16.82 -2.19 15.60
C TYR A 117 17.49 -3.35 14.87
N SER A 118 17.27 -3.46 13.56
CA SER A 118 17.85 -4.52 12.70
C SER A 118 19.37 -4.38 12.57
N THR A 119 19.87 -3.14 12.48
CA THR A 119 21.30 -2.85 12.46
C THR A 119 21.97 -3.30 13.77
N LYS A 120 21.32 -3.02 14.90
CA LYS A 120 21.85 -3.41 16.23
C LYS A 120 21.72 -4.90 16.50
N ASN A 121 20.67 -5.54 16.00
CA ASN A 121 20.36 -6.94 16.27
C ASN A 121 19.61 -7.56 15.06
N LYS A 122 20.33 -8.32 14.24
CA LYS A 122 19.75 -8.96 13.03
C LYS A 122 18.75 -10.08 13.36
N ARG A 123 18.79 -10.64 14.57
CA ARG A 123 17.95 -11.77 14.96
C ARG A 123 16.69 -11.29 15.67
N TRP A 124 15.53 -11.56 15.11
CA TRP A 124 14.22 -11.26 15.71
C TRP A 124 14.06 -11.78 17.14
N SER A 125 14.57 -12.99 17.44
CA SER A 125 14.52 -13.57 18.77
C SER A 125 15.23 -12.74 19.86
N LYS A 126 16.18 -11.88 19.47
CA LYS A 126 16.90 -10.97 20.35
C LYS A 126 16.25 -9.59 20.50
N TRP A 127 15.18 -9.33 19.79
CA TRP A 127 14.46 -8.07 19.91
C TRP A 127 13.62 -8.06 21.20
N THR A 128 13.56 -6.90 21.84
CA THR A 128 12.67 -6.68 22.98
C THR A 128 11.21 -6.70 22.52
N ASP A 129 10.29 -6.90 23.45
CA ASP A 129 8.85 -6.90 23.12
C ASP A 129 8.41 -5.56 22.53
N HIS A 130 8.92 -4.43 23.05
CA HIS A 130 8.66 -3.11 22.47
C HIS A 130 9.14 -2.98 21.01
N GLN A 131 10.31 -3.53 20.67
CA GLN A 131 10.81 -3.55 19.30
C GLN A 131 9.94 -4.40 18.38
N LYS A 132 9.54 -5.57 18.84
CA LYS A 132 8.61 -6.48 18.15
C LYS A 132 7.23 -5.84 17.94
N ASP A 133 6.72 -5.12 18.94
CA ASP A 133 5.43 -4.43 18.84
C ASP A 133 5.48 -3.26 17.87
N THR A 134 6.59 -2.55 17.79
CA THR A 134 6.81 -1.53 16.76
C THR A 134 6.72 -2.14 15.35
N ALA A 135 7.37 -3.28 15.13
CA ALA A 135 7.33 -3.98 13.86
C ALA A 135 5.93 -4.50 13.52
N ARG A 136 5.26 -5.13 14.48
CA ARG A 136 3.88 -5.62 14.31
C ARG A 136 2.92 -4.49 13.97
N SER A 137 3.06 -3.35 14.65
CA SER A 137 2.23 -2.16 14.40
C SER A 137 2.40 -1.64 12.98
N LEU A 138 3.64 -1.61 12.45
CA LEU A 138 3.90 -1.21 11.06
C LEU A 138 3.32 -2.19 10.04
N VAL A 139 3.46 -3.50 10.29
CA VAL A 139 2.87 -4.52 9.40
C VAL A 139 1.35 -4.41 9.39
N THR A 140 0.73 -4.20 10.57
CA THR A 140 -0.72 -4.01 10.67
C THR A 140 -1.16 -2.77 9.93
N TYR A 141 -0.47 -1.65 10.10
CA TYR A 141 -0.74 -0.41 9.40
C TYR A 141 -0.68 -0.58 7.88
N ASN A 142 0.40 -1.18 7.36
CA ASN A 142 0.53 -1.44 5.92
C ASN A 142 -0.59 -2.35 5.38
N ARG A 143 -0.98 -3.37 6.14
CA ARG A 143 -2.09 -4.24 5.76
C ARG A 143 -3.40 -3.47 5.67
N GLU A 144 -3.65 -2.58 6.62
CA GLU A 144 -4.85 -1.73 6.63
C GLU A 144 -4.84 -0.73 5.47
N ASP A 145 -3.69 -0.11 5.17
CA ASP A 145 -3.52 0.76 4.01
C ASP A 145 -3.81 0.03 2.68
N CYS A 146 -3.26 -1.18 2.51
CA CYS A 146 -3.52 -2.00 1.33
C CYS A 146 -5.02 -2.37 1.22
N PHE A 147 -5.66 -2.70 2.34
CA PHE A 147 -7.08 -3.03 2.36
C PHE A 147 -7.95 -1.80 2.04
N ALA A 148 -7.63 -0.64 2.60
CA ALA A 148 -8.29 0.62 2.30
C ALA A 148 -8.18 0.98 0.80
N LEU A 149 -6.99 0.84 0.24
CA LEU A 149 -6.75 1.05 -1.18
C LEU A 149 -7.57 0.11 -2.06
N TYR A 150 -7.62 -1.18 -1.70
CA TYR A 150 -8.45 -2.17 -2.39
C TYR A 150 -9.94 -1.79 -2.36
N GLN A 151 -10.48 -1.38 -1.21
CA GLN A 151 -11.87 -0.96 -1.07
C GLN A 151 -12.18 0.27 -1.93
N LEU A 152 -11.27 1.24 -1.93
CA LEU A 152 -11.37 2.44 -2.75
C LEU A 152 -11.37 2.09 -4.25
N ALA A 153 -10.40 1.30 -4.70
CA ALA A 153 -10.29 0.84 -6.09
C ALA A 153 -11.57 0.13 -6.53
N LYS A 154 -12.05 -0.84 -5.75
CA LYS A 154 -13.29 -1.56 -6.01
C LYS A 154 -14.49 -0.62 -6.16
N ARG A 155 -14.58 0.43 -5.35
CA ARG A 155 -15.67 1.40 -5.39
C ARG A 155 -15.61 2.30 -6.61
N VAL A 156 -14.42 2.78 -6.94
CA VAL A 156 -14.18 3.71 -8.05
C VAL A 156 -14.38 3.00 -9.39
N LEU A 157 -13.80 1.83 -9.55
CA LEU A 157 -13.87 1.06 -10.81
C LEU A 157 -15.30 0.60 -11.11
N ARG A 158 -16.03 0.09 -10.12
CA ARG A 158 -17.44 -0.28 -10.32
C ARG A 158 -18.29 0.87 -10.83
N SER A 159 -18.01 2.09 -10.44
CA SER A 159 -18.75 3.26 -10.94
C SER A 159 -18.41 3.63 -12.38
N THR A 160 -17.18 3.36 -12.80
CA THR A 160 -16.70 3.63 -14.16
C THR A 160 -17.29 2.63 -15.17
N TYR A 161 -17.41 1.37 -14.78
CA TYR A 161 -18.00 0.32 -15.64
C TYR A 161 -19.54 0.46 -15.79
N ARG A 162 -20.24 0.90 -14.75
CA ARG A 162 -21.71 1.14 -14.86
C ARG A 162 -22.08 2.24 -15.84
N THR A 163 -21.23 3.23 -16.01
CA THR A 163 -21.49 4.33 -16.98
C THR A 163 -21.18 3.97 -18.43
N ARG A 164 -20.36 2.94 -18.67
CA ARG A 164 -20.04 2.46 -20.03
C ARG A 164 -21.04 1.44 -20.58
N GLY A 165 -21.82 0.78 -19.72
CA GLY A 165 -22.84 -0.18 -20.13
C GLY A 165 -24.25 0.40 -20.29
N ALA A 166 -24.42 1.72 -20.10
CA ALA A 166 -25.69 2.44 -20.20
C ALA A 166 -25.73 3.42 -21.41
N ALA A 167 -24.75 3.33 -22.30
CA ALA A 167 -24.68 4.05 -23.56
C ALA A 167 -24.69 3.05 -24.72
#